data_60dca566c2a869b247a78b5157ceddf2
#
_entry.id   60dca566c2a869b247a78b5157ceddf2
#
_cell.length_a   1.000
_cell.length_b   1.000
_cell.length_c   1.000
_cell.angle_alpha   90.00
_cell.angle_beta   90.00
_cell.angle_gamma   90.00
#
_symmetry.space_group_name_H-M   'P 1'
#
loop_
_entity.id
_entity.type
_entity.pdbx_description
1 polymer ?
#
loop_
_entity_poly.entity_id
_entity_poly.type
_entity_poly.pdbx_seq_one_letter_code
_entity_poly.pdbx_strand_id
1 'polypeptide(L)'
;MTKWPDKVGALISCLLLYALSASPFMIFRANRIVQGEARTIFEALPAMAAALLVSIILIAAFIAFFRFPARLKLVVALGGLAALAIFVGQAATALIPEGNSFARVSPASGFWLMFAGLSLLATDCIARLQPKPAMRIFLLLLAIAALAAVLTSGLWNDLSIIKEYDGRADIFWTEALRHVELAIGSLIAATVVGIPGGILCYK
;
A
#
# COMPACT_ATOMS: atom_id res chain seq x y z
N MET A 1 -23.25 27.46 10.27
CA MET A 1 -22.59 26.17 10.00
C MET A 1 -21.23 26.19 10.70
N THR A 2 -21.06 25.42 11.78
CA THR A 2 -19.84 25.41 12.59
C THR A 2 -18.66 24.88 11.77
N LYS A 3 -17.62 25.72 11.62
CA LYS A 3 -16.38 25.45 10.87
C LYS A 3 -15.41 24.52 11.64
N TRP A 4 -15.91 23.54 12.37
CA TRP A 4 -15.06 22.63 13.12
C TRP A 4 -14.41 21.60 12.18
N PRO A 5 -13.14 21.24 12.41
CA PRO A 5 -12.49 20.20 11.62
C PRO A 5 -13.23 18.87 11.73
N ASP A 6 -13.13 18.06 10.70
CA ASP A 6 -13.58 16.68 10.72
C ASP A 6 -12.66 15.90 11.67
N LYS A 7 -13.19 15.32 12.75
CA LYS A 7 -12.36 14.64 13.77
C LYS A 7 -11.52 13.49 13.18
N VAL A 8 -12.12 12.67 12.34
CA VAL A 8 -11.41 11.58 11.65
C VAL A 8 -10.43 12.16 10.63
N GLY A 9 -10.88 13.17 9.88
CA GLY A 9 -10.03 13.87 8.92
C GLY A 9 -8.83 14.55 9.59
N ALA A 10 -8.99 15.13 10.78
CA ALA A 10 -7.88 15.74 11.53
C ALA A 10 -6.81 14.70 11.91
N LEU A 11 -7.24 13.52 12.40
CA LEU A 11 -6.31 12.42 12.71
C LEU A 11 -5.54 11.96 11.46
N ILE A 12 -6.26 11.76 10.35
CA ILE A 12 -5.65 11.37 9.07
C ILE A 12 -4.67 12.44 8.59
N SER A 13 -5.03 13.72 8.71
CA SER A 13 -4.15 14.83 8.33
C SER A 13 -2.86 14.84 9.15
N CYS A 14 -2.95 14.65 10.47
CA CYS A 14 -1.79 14.53 11.34
C CYS A 14 -0.90 13.34 10.92
N LEU A 15 -1.50 12.20 10.58
CA LEU A 15 -0.77 11.03 10.10
C LEU A 15 -0.03 11.31 8.79
N LEU A 16 -0.69 11.94 7.82
CA LEU A 16 -0.10 12.30 6.53
C LEU A 16 1.04 13.32 6.69
N LEU A 17 0.84 14.34 7.52
CA LEU A 17 1.87 15.35 7.79
C LEU A 17 3.07 14.76 8.54
N TYR A 18 2.85 13.89 9.52
CA TYR A 18 3.92 13.16 10.19
C TYR A 18 4.71 12.27 9.23
N ALA A 19 3.99 11.51 8.38
CA ALA A 19 4.62 10.67 7.36
C ALA A 19 5.51 11.47 6.40
N LEU A 20 5.06 12.69 6.04
CA LEU A 20 5.77 13.57 5.12
C LEU A 20 7.01 14.22 5.75
N SER A 21 6.92 14.61 7.04
CA SER A 21 7.95 15.44 7.69
C SER A 21 8.97 14.65 8.50
N ALA A 22 8.57 13.53 9.10
CA ALA A 22 9.38 12.83 10.09
C ALA A 22 9.74 11.38 9.71
N SER A 23 9.21 10.87 8.59
CA SER A 23 9.42 9.46 8.22
C SER A 23 10.14 9.33 6.87
N PRO A 24 11.09 8.38 6.73
CA PRO A 24 11.75 8.13 5.46
C PRO A 24 10.76 7.55 4.43
N PHE A 25 10.93 7.92 3.16
CA PHE A 25 10.08 7.45 2.07
C PHE A 25 10.53 6.11 1.54
N MET A 26 11.86 5.94 1.35
CA MET A 26 12.46 4.72 0.81
C MET A 26 13.64 4.27 1.67
N ILE A 27 13.97 2.98 1.57
CA ILE A 27 15.22 2.41 2.08
C ILE A 27 16.03 1.92 0.89
N PHE A 28 17.24 2.43 0.75
CA PHE A 28 18.23 1.99 -0.23
C PHE A 28 19.26 1.07 0.41
N ARG A 29 19.62 -0.02 -0.27
CA ARG A 29 20.71 -0.92 0.10
C ARG A 29 21.57 -1.19 -1.14
N ALA A 30 22.86 -0.99 -1.06
CA ALA A 30 23.78 -1.26 -2.17
C ALA A 30 23.84 -2.76 -2.53
N ASN A 31 23.57 -3.63 -1.57
CA ASN A 31 23.40 -5.08 -1.75
C ASN A 31 22.57 -5.66 -0.59
N ARG A 32 22.31 -6.98 -0.59
CA ARG A 32 21.49 -7.67 0.44
C ARG A 32 22.11 -7.67 1.84
N ILE A 33 23.43 -7.50 1.98
CA ILE A 33 24.18 -7.68 3.22
C ILE A 33 24.34 -6.34 3.97
N VAL A 34 24.41 -5.22 3.21
CA VAL A 34 24.66 -3.89 3.76
C VAL A 34 23.41 -3.35 4.46
N GLN A 35 23.63 -2.63 5.56
CA GLN A 35 22.57 -1.94 6.27
C GLN A 35 21.86 -0.93 5.34
N GLY A 36 20.53 -0.84 5.45
CA GLY A 36 19.74 0.06 4.62
C GLY A 36 19.90 1.52 5.05
N GLU A 37 20.02 2.38 4.06
CA GLU A 37 20.05 3.83 4.22
C GLU A 37 18.65 4.38 4.01
N ALA A 38 18.14 5.10 4.99
CA ALA A 38 16.85 5.78 4.90
C ALA A 38 16.96 7.00 3.99
N ARG A 39 16.03 7.14 3.05
CA ARG A 39 15.95 8.25 2.10
C ARG A 39 14.61 8.97 2.25
N THR A 40 14.66 10.29 2.37
CA THR A 40 13.48 11.15 2.32
C THR A 40 12.90 11.22 0.91
N ILE A 41 11.72 11.84 0.75
CA ILE A 41 11.10 12.04 -0.57
C ILE A 41 12.04 12.82 -1.51
N PHE A 42 12.72 13.86 -1.00
CA PHE A 42 13.60 14.71 -1.79
C PHE A 42 14.94 14.04 -2.15
N GLU A 43 15.36 13.04 -1.39
CA GLU A 43 16.55 12.23 -1.71
C GLU A 43 16.23 11.05 -2.62
N ALA A 44 14.98 10.58 -2.60
CA ALA A 44 14.55 9.42 -3.35
C ALA A 44 14.02 9.75 -4.75
N LEU A 45 13.56 10.98 -4.97
CA LEU A 45 12.91 11.41 -6.21
C LEU A 45 13.61 12.63 -6.81
N PRO A 46 13.58 12.80 -8.13
CA PRO A 46 13.94 14.07 -8.78
C PRO A 46 13.11 15.22 -8.19
N ALA A 47 13.70 16.41 -8.08
CA ALA A 47 13.11 17.56 -7.36
C ALA A 47 11.67 17.88 -7.79
N MET A 48 11.37 17.84 -9.09
CA MET A 48 10.02 18.10 -9.60
C MET A 48 9.02 17.02 -9.16
N ALA A 49 9.41 15.75 -9.22
CA ALA A 49 8.60 14.61 -8.82
C ALA A 49 8.35 14.63 -7.29
N ALA A 50 9.40 14.94 -6.52
CA ALA A 50 9.30 15.11 -5.07
C ALA A 50 8.33 16.24 -4.69
N ALA A 51 8.47 17.42 -5.32
CA ALA A 51 7.59 18.56 -5.09
C ALA A 51 6.13 18.24 -5.45
N LEU A 52 5.90 17.50 -6.53
CA LEU A 52 4.56 17.09 -6.95
C LEU A 52 3.93 16.13 -5.94
N LEU A 53 4.66 15.09 -5.51
CA LEU A 53 4.17 14.16 -4.49
C LEU A 53 3.86 14.88 -3.17
N VAL A 54 4.77 15.72 -2.69
CA VAL A 54 4.57 16.53 -1.48
C VAL A 54 3.32 17.38 -1.59
N SER A 55 3.12 18.05 -2.74
CA SER A 55 1.93 18.88 -2.99
C SER A 55 0.64 18.06 -2.95
N ILE A 56 0.63 16.87 -3.56
CA ILE A 56 -0.52 15.96 -3.54
C ILE A 56 -0.87 15.55 -2.10
N ILE A 57 0.13 15.17 -1.31
CA ILE A 57 -0.09 14.75 0.09
C ILE A 57 -0.55 15.94 0.96
N LEU A 58 0.01 17.12 0.77
CA LEU A 58 -0.43 18.33 1.48
C LEU A 58 -1.88 18.70 1.13
N ILE A 59 -2.25 18.65 -0.15
CA ILE A 59 -3.64 18.85 -0.61
C ILE A 59 -4.57 17.79 0.02
N ALA A 60 -4.15 16.53 0.06
CA ALA A 60 -4.93 15.46 0.67
C ALA A 60 -5.11 15.69 2.17
N ALA A 61 -4.06 16.08 2.89
CA ALA A 61 -4.13 16.41 4.31
C ALA A 61 -5.04 17.62 4.56
N PHE A 62 -4.94 18.67 3.76
CA PHE A 62 -5.81 19.84 3.85
C PHE A 62 -7.28 19.48 3.63
N ILE A 63 -7.58 18.74 2.56
CA ILE A 63 -8.96 18.33 2.22
C ILE A 63 -9.51 17.35 3.26
N ALA A 64 -8.68 16.46 3.82
CA ALA A 64 -9.08 15.58 4.90
C ALA A 64 -9.48 16.36 6.15
N PHE A 65 -8.68 17.36 6.55
CA PHE A 65 -8.87 18.17 7.77
C PHE A 65 -10.20 18.92 7.76
N PHE A 66 -10.54 19.57 6.65
CA PHE A 66 -11.76 20.36 6.54
C PHE A 66 -12.98 19.52 6.10
N ARG A 67 -14.18 20.03 6.36
CA ARG A 67 -15.46 19.39 6.01
C ARG A 67 -15.80 19.57 4.54
N PHE A 68 -15.01 18.99 3.66
CA PHE A 68 -15.35 18.88 2.24
C PHE A 68 -16.33 17.72 1.96
N PRO A 69 -17.04 17.75 0.83
CA PRO A 69 -17.91 16.66 0.41
C PRO A 69 -17.14 15.33 0.33
N ALA A 70 -17.76 14.24 0.81
CA ALA A 70 -17.11 12.91 0.85
C ALA A 70 -16.67 12.44 -0.55
N ARG A 71 -17.38 12.82 -1.61
CA ARG A 71 -16.99 12.52 -3.00
C ARG A 71 -15.64 13.14 -3.36
N LEU A 72 -15.42 14.41 -3.02
CA LEU A 72 -14.16 15.11 -3.27
C LEU A 72 -13.02 14.46 -2.48
N LYS A 73 -13.25 14.18 -1.17
CA LYS A 73 -12.28 13.48 -0.33
C LYS A 73 -11.90 12.12 -0.91
N LEU A 74 -12.87 11.36 -1.43
CA LEU A 74 -12.64 10.06 -2.06
C LEU A 74 -11.77 10.19 -3.31
N VAL A 75 -12.08 11.14 -4.21
CA VAL A 75 -11.27 11.37 -5.42
C VAL A 75 -9.84 11.73 -5.07
N VAL A 76 -9.64 12.60 -4.08
CA VAL A 76 -8.30 13.00 -3.63
C VAL A 76 -7.56 11.84 -2.98
N ALA A 77 -8.24 11.01 -2.18
CA ALA A 77 -7.63 9.82 -1.57
C ALA A 77 -7.18 8.81 -2.64
N LEU A 78 -8.05 8.50 -3.61
CA LEU A 78 -7.71 7.59 -4.71
C LEU A 78 -6.61 8.15 -5.62
N GLY A 79 -6.66 9.44 -5.93
CA GLY A 79 -5.59 10.13 -6.67
C GLY A 79 -4.25 10.10 -5.92
N GLY A 80 -4.27 10.30 -4.60
CA GLY A 80 -3.09 10.19 -3.74
C GLY A 80 -2.51 8.77 -3.71
N LEU A 81 -3.36 7.74 -3.63
CA LEU A 81 -2.93 6.34 -3.70
C LEU A 81 -2.30 6.00 -5.06
N ALA A 82 -2.90 6.48 -6.15
CA ALA A 82 -2.34 6.30 -7.49
C ALA A 82 -0.98 7.02 -7.63
N ALA A 83 -0.89 8.25 -7.12
CA ALA A 83 0.37 8.98 -7.08
C ALA A 83 1.45 8.25 -6.28
N LEU A 84 1.14 7.73 -5.09
CA LEU A 84 2.08 6.93 -4.30
C LEU A 84 2.57 5.70 -5.07
N ALA A 85 1.68 5.00 -5.78
CA ALA A 85 2.04 3.84 -6.59
C ALA A 85 3.00 4.21 -7.74
N ILE A 86 2.81 5.37 -8.37
CA ILE A 86 3.69 5.86 -9.43
C ILE A 86 5.03 6.31 -8.86
N PHE A 87 5.02 7.14 -7.83
CA PHE A 87 6.25 7.74 -7.31
C PHE A 87 7.13 6.76 -6.54
N VAL A 88 6.58 5.71 -5.92
CA VAL A 88 7.40 4.65 -5.32
C VAL A 88 8.19 3.88 -6.37
N GLY A 89 7.60 3.62 -7.54
CA GLY A 89 8.29 3.00 -8.66
C GLY A 89 9.40 3.90 -9.22
N GLN A 90 9.09 5.17 -9.47
CA GLN A 90 10.09 6.16 -9.93
C GLN A 90 11.24 6.32 -8.94
N ALA A 91 10.97 6.34 -7.63
CA ALA A 91 11.99 6.41 -6.60
C ALA A 91 12.89 5.17 -6.60
N ALA A 92 12.33 3.99 -6.84
CA ALA A 92 13.12 2.77 -6.94
C ALA A 92 14.11 2.83 -8.11
N THR A 93 13.66 3.24 -9.29
CA THR A 93 14.52 3.41 -10.47
C THR A 93 15.55 4.52 -10.28
N ALA A 94 15.16 5.65 -9.68
CA ALA A 94 16.06 6.80 -9.49
C ALA A 94 17.19 6.53 -8.47
N LEU A 95 16.94 5.66 -7.46
CA LEU A 95 17.91 5.33 -6.42
C LEU A 95 18.93 4.28 -6.83
N ILE A 96 18.67 3.49 -7.88
CA ILE A 96 19.56 2.43 -8.32
C ILE A 96 20.63 3.03 -9.26
N PRO A 97 21.95 2.95 -8.88
CA PRO A 97 23.01 3.37 -9.78
C PRO A 97 23.05 2.53 -11.05
N GLU A 98 23.38 3.14 -12.16
CA GLU A 98 23.54 2.43 -13.44
C GLU A 98 24.53 1.25 -13.32
N GLY A 99 24.08 0.08 -13.80
CA GLY A 99 24.88 -1.15 -13.76
C GLY A 99 24.87 -1.92 -12.43
N ASN A 100 24.23 -1.42 -11.36
CA ASN A 100 24.16 -2.13 -10.10
C ASN A 100 22.89 -3.01 -9.98
N SER A 101 22.94 -4.24 -10.43
CA SER A 101 21.85 -5.21 -10.30
C SER A 101 21.66 -5.75 -8.87
N PHE A 102 22.64 -5.58 -7.97
CA PHE A 102 22.58 -6.05 -6.59
C PHE A 102 21.85 -5.08 -5.65
N ALA A 103 21.68 -3.83 -6.06
CA ALA A 103 20.98 -2.81 -5.28
C ALA A 103 19.54 -3.23 -5.00
N ARG A 104 19.09 -2.92 -3.78
CA ARG A 104 17.74 -3.19 -3.29
C ARG A 104 17.12 -1.92 -2.76
N VAL A 105 15.94 -1.61 -3.27
CA VAL A 105 15.16 -0.44 -2.87
C VAL A 105 13.79 -0.91 -2.39
N SER A 106 13.39 -0.49 -1.20
CA SER A 106 12.10 -0.85 -0.61
C SER A 106 11.40 0.36 -0.02
N PRO A 107 10.05 0.38 -0.03
CA PRO A 107 9.27 1.39 0.64
C PRO A 107 9.57 1.42 2.15
N ALA A 108 9.70 2.61 2.71
CA ALA A 108 9.96 2.83 4.13
C ALA A 108 8.68 3.22 4.89
N SER A 109 8.83 3.55 6.18
CA SER A 109 7.69 3.90 7.05
C SER A 109 6.86 5.06 6.53
N GLY A 110 7.47 6.08 5.94
CA GLY A 110 6.75 7.23 5.39
C GLY A 110 5.80 6.85 4.25
N PHE A 111 6.25 5.99 3.32
CA PHE A 111 5.38 5.44 2.29
C PHE A 111 4.17 4.71 2.91
N TRP A 112 4.43 3.80 3.85
CA TRP A 112 3.37 2.99 4.45
C TRP A 112 2.37 3.82 5.28
N LEU A 113 2.85 4.84 5.98
CA LEU A 113 1.98 5.75 6.73
C LEU A 113 1.13 6.63 5.79
N MET A 114 1.69 7.12 4.68
CA MET A 114 0.91 7.83 3.65
C MET A 114 -0.12 6.92 3.00
N PHE A 115 0.27 5.70 2.65
CA PHE A 115 -0.64 4.69 2.10
C PHE A 115 -1.78 4.38 3.08
N ALA A 116 -1.47 4.14 4.35
CA ALA A 116 -2.47 3.88 5.39
C ALA A 116 -3.39 5.09 5.59
N GLY A 117 -2.85 6.31 5.68
CA GLY A 117 -3.63 7.53 5.84
C GLY A 117 -4.61 7.77 4.69
N LEU A 118 -4.15 7.63 3.45
CA LEU A 118 -5.00 7.78 2.26
C LEU A 118 -6.05 6.65 2.16
N SER A 119 -5.67 5.42 2.51
CA SER A 119 -6.60 4.28 2.55
C SER A 119 -7.67 4.45 3.62
N LEU A 120 -7.31 4.95 4.80
CA LEU A 120 -8.27 5.31 5.85
C LEU A 120 -9.21 6.42 5.39
N LEU A 121 -8.69 7.45 4.70
CA LEU A 121 -9.52 8.51 4.13
C LEU A 121 -10.52 7.96 3.09
N ALA A 122 -10.06 7.10 2.19
CA ALA A 122 -10.94 6.47 1.20
C ALA A 122 -12.02 5.62 1.87
N THR A 123 -11.64 4.82 2.88
CA THR A 123 -12.57 3.97 3.65
C THR A 123 -13.63 4.79 4.39
N ASP A 124 -13.23 5.87 5.08
CA ASP A 124 -14.16 6.78 5.77
C ASP A 124 -15.15 7.41 4.76
N CYS A 125 -14.64 7.81 3.59
CA CYS A 125 -15.50 8.36 2.54
C CYS A 125 -16.50 7.33 1.99
N ILE A 126 -16.07 6.09 1.73
CA ILE A 126 -16.94 5.00 1.27
C ILE A 126 -17.99 4.67 2.33
N ALA A 127 -17.59 4.65 3.61
CA ALA A 127 -18.53 4.44 4.72
C ALA A 127 -19.60 5.55 4.81
N ARG A 128 -19.23 6.82 4.59
CA ARG A 128 -20.15 7.96 4.59
C ARG A 128 -21.06 8.00 3.36
N LEU A 129 -20.54 7.62 2.18
CA LEU A 129 -21.29 7.61 0.92
C LEU A 129 -22.27 6.44 0.81
N GLN A 130 -22.07 5.36 1.57
CA GLN A 130 -22.88 4.13 1.58
C GLN A 130 -23.27 3.67 0.16
N PRO A 131 -22.29 3.44 -0.74
CA PRO A 131 -22.58 3.06 -2.11
C PRO A 131 -23.32 1.71 -2.15
N LYS A 132 -24.18 1.54 -3.17
CA LYS A 132 -24.88 0.28 -3.43
C LYS A 132 -23.86 -0.89 -3.57
N PRO A 133 -24.25 -2.14 -3.27
CA PRO A 133 -23.33 -3.29 -3.37
C PRO A 133 -22.61 -3.40 -4.71
N ALA A 134 -23.31 -3.17 -5.82
CA ALA A 134 -22.71 -3.18 -7.16
C ALA A 134 -21.58 -2.15 -7.31
N MET A 135 -21.73 -0.94 -6.75
CA MET A 135 -20.68 0.09 -6.78
C MET A 135 -19.48 -0.31 -5.92
N ARG A 136 -19.67 -1.01 -4.80
CA ARG A 136 -18.57 -1.52 -3.97
C ARG A 136 -17.77 -2.57 -4.72
N ILE A 137 -18.45 -3.48 -5.41
CA ILE A 137 -17.82 -4.49 -6.28
C ILE A 137 -17.05 -3.80 -7.41
N PHE A 138 -17.65 -2.78 -8.06
CA PHE A 138 -16.97 -2.02 -9.10
C PHE A 138 -15.70 -1.33 -8.60
N LEU A 139 -15.73 -0.69 -7.42
CA LEU A 139 -14.56 -0.06 -6.82
C LEU A 139 -13.47 -1.09 -6.47
N LEU A 140 -13.85 -2.27 -6.00
CA LEU A 140 -12.91 -3.36 -5.74
C LEU A 140 -12.25 -3.85 -7.04
N LEU A 141 -13.05 -4.09 -8.08
CA LEU A 141 -12.53 -4.51 -9.38
C LEU A 141 -11.61 -3.45 -10.00
N LEU A 142 -11.96 -2.16 -9.83
CA LEU A 142 -11.12 -1.05 -10.28
C LEU A 142 -9.78 -1.03 -9.53
N ALA A 143 -9.79 -1.25 -8.22
CA ALA A 143 -8.56 -1.32 -7.42
C ALA A 143 -7.67 -2.52 -7.83
N ILE A 144 -8.28 -3.68 -8.07
CA ILE A 144 -7.57 -4.87 -8.58
C ILE A 144 -6.97 -4.59 -9.98
N ALA A 145 -7.76 -4.00 -10.87
CA ALA A 145 -7.30 -3.65 -12.22
C ALA A 145 -6.14 -2.62 -12.19
N ALA A 146 -6.24 -1.61 -11.31
CA ALA A 146 -5.17 -0.63 -11.12
C ALA A 146 -3.89 -1.28 -10.59
N LEU A 147 -3.98 -2.18 -9.61
CA LEU A 147 -2.84 -2.92 -9.10
C LEU A 147 -2.23 -3.83 -10.19
N ALA A 148 -3.06 -4.55 -10.93
CA ALA A 148 -2.59 -5.37 -12.05
C ALA A 148 -1.89 -4.53 -13.12
N ALA A 149 -2.44 -3.36 -13.47
CA ALA A 149 -1.82 -2.44 -14.42
C ALA A 149 -0.45 -1.95 -13.94
N VAL A 150 -0.30 -1.62 -12.67
CA VAL A 150 1.00 -1.21 -12.10
C VAL A 150 2.00 -2.37 -12.14
N LEU A 151 1.60 -3.59 -11.76
CA LEU A 151 2.47 -4.76 -11.77
C LEU A 151 2.92 -5.14 -13.18
N THR A 152 2.02 -5.02 -14.17
CA THR A 152 2.33 -5.37 -15.58
C THR A 152 3.03 -4.25 -16.35
N SER A 153 2.97 -3.01 -15.87
CA SER A 153 3.62 -1.86 -16.51
C SER A 153 5.15 -1.84 -16.40
N GLY A 154 5.72 -2.68 -15.54
CA GLY A 154 7.15 -2.65 -15.23
C GLY A 154 7.58 -1.54 -14.27
N LEU A 155 6.67 -0.66 -13.86
CA LEU A 155 6.97 0.49 -12.99
C LEU A 155 7.60 0.07 -11.64
N TRP A 156 7.27 -1.11 -11.15
CA TRP A 156 7.75 -1.62 -9.87
C TRP A 156 8.88 -2.66 -9.98
N ASN A 157 9.40 -2.91 -11.19
CA ASN A 157 10.43 -3.93 -11.41
C ASN A 157 11.71 -3.68 -10.59
N ASP A 158 12.01 -2.43 -10.28
CA ASP A 158 13.16 -2.06 -9.46
C ASP A 158 12.94 -2.15 -7.96
N LEU A 159 11.71 -2.37 -7.51
CA LEU A 159 11.44 -2.64 -6.10
C LEU A 159 12.00 -3.99 -5.67
N SER A 160 12.57 -4.04 -4.47
CA SER A 160 13.18 -5.25 -3.91
C SER A 160 12.22 -6.44 -3.92
N ILE A 161 10.93 -6.21 -3.63
CA ILE A 161 9.93 -7.29 -3.60
C ILE A 161 9.74 -7.95 -4.96
N ILE A 162 9.73 -7.18 -6.04
CA ILE A 162 9.58 -7.71 -7.40
C ILE A 162 10.87 -8.43 -7.81
N LYS A 163 12.04 -7.83 -7.57
CA LYS A 163 13.33 -8.49 -7.85
C LYS A 163 13.51 -9.81 -7.09
N GLU A 164 13.04 -9.89 -5.85
CA GLU A 164 13.08 -11.14 -5.08
C GLU A 164 12.08 -12.17 -5.61
N TYR A 165 10.87 -11.73 -6.02
CA TYR A 165 9.88 -12.60 -6.64
C TYR A 165 10.41 -13.17 -7.96
N ASP A 166 10.91 -12.33 -8.86
CA ASP A 166 11.44 -12.76 -10.17
C ASP A 166 12.59 -13.76 -10.03
N GLY A 167 13.46 -13.55 -9.03
CA GLY A 167 14.57 -14.47 -8.73
C GLY A 167 14.14 -15.81 -8.14
N ARG A 168 12.88 -15.98 -7.75
CA ARG A 168 12.36 -17.20 -7.08
C ARG A 168 10.98 -17.63 -7.57
N ALA A 169 10.52 -17.10 -8.68
CA ALA A 169 9.17 -17.34 -9.18
C ALA A 169 8.84 -18.83 -9.33
N ASP A 170 9.78 -19.61 -9.84
CA ASP A 170 9.60 -21.06 -10.04
C ASP A 170 9.38 -21.82 -8.72
N ILE A 171 10.12 -21.43 -7.68
CA ILE A 171 10.03 -22.06 -6.35
C ILE A 171 8.79 -21.55 -5.61
N PHE A 172 8.46 -20.26 -5.78
CA PHE A 172 7.38 -19.60 -5.06
C PHE A 172 6.03 -20.30 -5.25
N TRP A 173 5.67 -20.60 -6.49
CA TRP A 173 4.37 -21.26 -6.79
C TRP A 173 4.32 -22.69 -6.28
N THR A 174 5.43 -23.42 -6.33
CA THR A 174 5.54 -24.78 -5.80
C THR A 174 5.32 -24.79 -4.30
N GLU A 175 5.99 -23.88 -3.58
CA GLU A 175 5.86 -23.77 -2.12
C GLU A 175 4.49 -23.20 -1.70
N ALA A 176 3.94 -22.26 -2.46
CA ALA A 176 2.59 -21.72 -2.20
C ALA A 176 1.52 -22.81 -2.32
N LEU A 177 1.56 -23.63 -3.37
CA LEU A 177 0.64 -24.77 -3.52
C LEU A 177 0.80 -25.77 -2.38
N ARG A 178 2.04 -26.09 -2.00
CA ARG A 178 2.32 -27.00 -0.88
C ARG A 178 1.75 -26.48 0.43
N HIS A 179 1.85 -25.17 0.70
CA HIS A 179 1.24 -24.57 1.88
C HIS A 179 -0.28 -24.63 1.85
N VAL A 180 -0.91 -24.44 0.68
CA VAL A 180 -2.36 -24.58 0.51
C VAL A 180 -2.79 -26.05 0.74
N GLU A 181 -2.07 -27.00 0.19
CA GLU A 181 -2.35 -28.44 0.39
C GLU A 181 -2.24 -28.82 1.87
N LEU A 182 -1.19 -28.39 2.57
CA LEU A 182 -1.01 -28.64 4.00
C LEU A 182 -2.10 -27.99 4.83
N ALA A 183 -2.47 -26.73 4.53
CA ALA A 183 -3.52 -26.01 5.25
C ALA A 183 -4.90 -26.67 5.05
N ILE A 184 -5.26 -27.01 3.81
CA ILE A 184 -6.53 -27.67 3.51
C ILE A 184 -6.52 -29.10 4.08
N GLY A 185 -5.43 -29.84 3.92
CA GLY A 185 -5.30 -31.20 4.46
C GLY A 185 -5.45 -31.25 5.96
N SER A 186 -4.80 -30.35 6.69
CA SER A 186 -4.94 -30.24 8.15
C SER A 186 -6.36 -29.83 8.56
N LEU A 187 -6.99 -28.90 7.85
CA LEU A 187 -8.36 -28.48 8.12
C LEU A 187 -9.36 -29.63 7.90
N ILE A 188 -9.22 -30.39 6.81
CA ILE A 188 -10.05 -31.56 6.54
C ILE A 188 -9.87 -32.60 7.65
N ALA A 189 -8.61 -32.93 8.00
CA ALA A 189 -8.33 -33.89 9.07
C ALA A 189 -8.92 -33.45 10.42
N ALA A 190 -8.74 -32.18 10.78
CA ALA A 190 -9.32 -31.61 12.00
C ALA A 190 -10.86 -31.66 11.99
N THR A 191 -11.49 -31.40 10.84
CA THR A 191 -12.94 -31.41 10.68
C THR A 191 -13.50 -32.82 10.78
N VAL A 192 -12.87 -33.80 10.10
CA VAL A 192 -13.29 -35.20 10.10
C VAL A 192 -13.20 -35.83 11.51
N VAL A 193 -12.21 -35.47 12.29
CA VAL A 193 -12.05 -35.97 13.67
C VAL A 193 -12.85 -35.09 14.66
N GLY A 194 -12.79 -33.80 14.53
CA GLY A 194 -13.35 -32.84 15.47
C GLY A 194 -14.88 -32.83 15.48
N ILE A 195 -15.54 -32.90 14.33
CA ILE A 195 -17.00 -32.88 14.26
C ILE A 195 -17.60 -34.14 14.90
N PRO A 196 -17.22 -35.38 14.51
CA PRO A 196 -17.75 -36.59 15.15
C PRO A 196 -17.39 -36.67 16.63
N GLY A 197 -16.14 -36.29 17.01
CA GLY A 197 -15.69 -36.24 18.39
C GLY A 197 -16.54 -35.28 19.24
N GLY A 198 -16.80 -34.07 18.73
CA GLY A 198 -17.67 -33.08 19.36
C GLY A 198 -19.11 -33.58 19.55
N ILE A 199 -19.68 -34.28 18.57
CA ILE A 199 -21.02 -34.86 18.65
C ILE A 199 -21.06 -35.97 19.70
N LEU A 200 -20.03 -36.81 19.80
CA LEU A 200 -19.94 -37.88 20.79
C LEU A 200 -19.81 -37.36 22.22
N CYS A 201 -19.04 -36.27 22.40
CA CYS A 201 -18.87 -35.64 23.71
C CYS A 201 -20.11 -34.86 24.20
N TYR A 202 -21.01 -34.46 23.30
CA TYR A 202 -22.22 -33.71 23.61
C TYR A 202 -23.37 -34.63 24.07
N LYS A 203 -23.30 -35.94 23.81
CA LYS A 203 -24.27 -36.94 24.34
C LYS A 203 -23.90 -37.36 25.73
#